data_2721e0fff64e4153d3522d9e7598f9e6
#
_entry.id   2721e0fff64e4153d3522d9e7598f9e6
#
_cell.length_a   1.000
_cell.length_b   1.000
_cell.length_c   1.000
_cell.angle_alpha   90.00
_cell.angle_beta   90.00
_cell.angle_gamma   90.00
#
_symmetry.space_group_name_H-M   'P 1'
#
loop_
_entity.id
_entity.type
_entity.pdbx_description
1 polymer ?
#
loop_
_entity_poly.entity_id
_entity_poly.type
_entity_poly.pdbx_seq_one_letter_code
_entity_poly.pdbx_strand_id
1 'polypeptide(L)'
;MTNESVAPTLSTSGPALGTFHMLAWRWHFYAGLYVVPFFTMLAVTGLVMVFFTGFQNRLGMTIPVQPKATLAPVSEMAKAVLARLPDAQLKEYVAPKSAVLPAWFVAKTGGHDEAVAVNPYTAEVIHSVDKENTVFAWAEKIHGTLLIGDVGDRMIEIAAGLGVVLIVTGFYMAWPRGGTGWKQVLVPDLSAVGRAWWKSLHVSVAFWMGLVLTLFLVTGLSWTGVWGSKFVQAWSSFPADKWDDVPKSEATHASLSTPGLKEVPWGLEQTPMPASGSVAGQPGVAQGQPVNLDTVNDFARRVGFSGQYRIAVPQDQTGVYTVSADSMSGDLTNPTKDRYMHIDRYTGRLLAEVSFEDYAPMAKFMAVGVALHQGDLGLLSAWANVLFCLAVVFLCVSGTVMWWKRRPANAGRLMAPRAPANAALWKTGAVVMLVVALAFPLSGAVLLSVLLLDGLLLSRLPALKQRLS
;
A
#
# COMPACT_ATOMS: atom_id res chain seq x y z
N MET A 1 14.55 72.23 34.97
CA MET A 1 13.49 71.25 35.03
C MET A 1 13.43 70.55 33.65
N THR A 2 14.19 69.51 33.49
CA THR A 2 14.27 68.73 32.23
C THR A 2 13.35 67.55 32.37
N ASN A 3 12.32 67.45 31.50
CA ASN A 3 11.33 66.43 31.45
C ASN A 3 11.91 65.29 30.60
N GLU A 4 12.40 64.23 31.24
CA GLU A 4 12.75 62.96 30.55
C GLU A 4 11.45 62.16 30.27
N SER A 5 11.07 62.05 29.00
CA SER A 5 10.01 61.18 28.56
C SER A 5 10.52 59.75 28.52
N VAL A 6 10.11 58.95 29.50
CA VAL A 6 10.32 57.46 29.48
C VAL A 6 9.47 56.85 28.42
N ALA A 7 10.09 56.33 27.35
CA ALA A 7 9.43 55.54 26.34
C ALA A 7 9.01 54.16 26.91
N PRO A 8 7.79 53.67 26.67
CA PRO A 8 7.38 52.36 27.17
C PRO A 8 8.10 51.26 26.40
N THR A 9 8.93 50.48 27.08
CA THR A 9 9.52 49.25 26.59
C THR A 9 8.42 48.19 26.43
N LEU A 10 7.98 48.00 25.20
CA LEU A 10 7.13 46.84 24.83
C LEU A 10 7.95 45.56 24.96
N SER A 11 7.96 44.98 26.12
CA SER A 11 8.43 43.63 26.38
C SER A 11 7.37 42.60 25.92
N THR A 12 7.35 42.25 24.65
CA THR A 12 6.60 41.10 24.14
C THR A 12 7.51 39.88 24.08
N SER A 13 8.01 39.45 25.19
CA SER A 13 8.64 38.12 25.29
C SER A 13 7.55 37.10 25.62
N GLY A 14 6.92 36.53 24.56
CA GLY A 14 6.20 35.28 24.71
C GLY A 14 7.13 34.19 25.27
N PRO A 15 6.62 33.13 25.94
CA PRO A 15 7.45 32.11 26.55
C PRO A 15 8.43 31.56 25.51
N ALA A 16 9.74 31.59 25.83
CA ALA A 16 10.77 31.05 24.95
C ALA A 16 10.47 29.56 24.66
N LEU A 17 10.33 29.22 23.39
CA LEU A 17 10.15 27.83 22.97
C LEU A 17 11.34 27.00 23.47
N GLY A 18 11.08 25.91 24.19
CA GLY A 18 12.15 25.03 24.69
C GLY A 18 13.03 24.51 23.55
N THR A 19 14.31 24.24 23.83
CA THR A 19 15.30 23.73 22.87
C THR A 19 14.78 22.55 22.07
N PHE A 20 14.08 21.65 22.73
CA PHE A 20 13.50 20.48 22.09
C PHE A 20 12.38 20.81 21.09
N HIS A 21 11.51 21.75 21.41
CA HIS A 21 10.45 22.17 20.49
C HIS A 21 11.03 22.76 19.19
N MET A 22 12.08 23.58 19.31
CA MET A 22 12.78 24.14 18.14
C MET A 22 13.42 23.05 17.27
N LEU A 23 13.99 22.05 17.90
CA LEU A 23 14.61 20.92 17.20
C LEU A 23 13.56 20.03 16.53
N ALA A 24 12.46 19.68 17.22
CA ALA A 24 11.35 18.92 16.66
C ALA A 24 10.74 19.66 15.46
N TRP A 25 10.56 21.00 15.57
CA TRP A 25 10.09 21.81 14.45
C TRP A 25 11.05 21.80 13.27
N ARG A 26 12.36 21.83 13.51
CA ARG A 26 13.39 21.74 12.47
C ARG A 26 13.38 20.38 11.76
N TRP A 27 13.26 19.29 12.51
CA TRP A 27 13.13 17.94 11.93
C TRP A 27 11.86 17.79 11.12
N HIS A 28 10.73 18.24 11.66
CA HIS A 28 9.46 18.25 10.96
C HIS A 28 9.56 19.02 9.63
N PHE A 29 10.25 20.13 9.62
CA PHE A 29 10.45 20.93 8.42
C PHE A 29 11.28 20.20 7.36
N TYR A 30 12.45 19.65 7.71
CA TYR A 30 13.32 18.98 6.74
C TYR A 30 12.74 17.64 6.27
N ALA A 31 12.14 16.87 7.15
CA ALA A 31 11.41 15.67 6.78
C ALA A 31 10.26 16.02 5.82
N GLY A 32 9.50 17.10 6.11
CA GLY A 32 8.43 17.57 5.25
C GLY A 32 8.91 18.00 3.87
N LEU A 33 10.08 18.60 3.76
CA LEU A 33 10.65 19.01 2.48
C LEU A 33 10.85 17.81 1.53
N TYR A 34 11.27 16.68 2.08
CA TYR A 34 11.39 15.44 1.31
C TYR A 34 10.05 14.74 1.12
N VAL A 35 9.25 14.62 2.19
CA VAL A 35 8.03 13.80 2.20
C VAL A 35 6.90 14.40 1.35
N VAL A 36 6.76 15.74 1.32
CA VAL A 36 5.64 16.42 0.64
C VAL A 36 5.46 16.01 -0.82
N PRO A 37 6.47 16.00 -1.70
CA PRO A 37 6.28 15.58 -3.09
C PRO A 37 5.86 14.10 -3.18
N PHE A 38 6.44 13.22 -2.37
CA PHE A 38 6.10 11.80 -2.36
C PHE A 38 4.68 11.55 -1.86
N PHE A 39 4.31 12.14 -0.72
CA PHE A 39 2.97 11.94 -0.16
C PHE A 39 1.88 12.56 -1.04
N THR A 40 2.16 13.67 -1.71
CA THR A 40 1.23 14.24 -2.70
C THR A 40 1.04 13.26 -3.85
N MET A 41 2.12 12.71 -4.39
CA MET A 41 2.08 11.72 -5.47
C MET A 41 1.36 10.44 -5.04
N LEU A 42 1.72 9.88 -3.86
CA LEU A 42 1.09 8.68 -3.31
C LEU A 42 -0.42 8.88 -3.06
N ALA A 43 -0.82 10.04 -2.52
CA ALA A 43 -2.23 10.33 -2.29
C ALA A 43 -3.00 10.50 -3.61
N VAL A 44 -2.42 11.15 -4.62
CA VAL A 44 -3.06 11.33 -5.93
C VAL A 44 -3.18 9.99 -6.68
N THR A 45 -2.12 9.20 -6.72
CA THR A 45 -2.17 7.86 -7.33
C THR A 45 -3.09 6.92 -6.55
N GLY A 46 -3.10 7.02 -5.20
CA GLY A 46 -4.05 6.32 -4.35
C GLY A 46 -5.51 6.68 -4.64
N LEU A 47 -5.83 7.96 -4.90
CA LEU A 47 -7.16 8.38 -5.36
C LEU A 47 -7.56 7.73 -6.69
N VAL A 48 -6.62 7.64 -7.63
CA VAL A 48 -6.86 6.95 -8.90
C VAL A 48 -7.12 5.47 -8.65
N MET A 49 -6.27 4.81 -7.84
CA MET A 49 -6.40 3.38 -7.56
C MET A 49 -7.70 3.06 -6.84
N VAL A 50 -8.08 3.82 -5.80
CA VAL A 50 -9.33 3.58 -5.07
C VAL A 50 -10.57 3.83 -5.93
N PHE A 51 -10.49 4.68 -6.95
CA PHE A 51 -11.56 4.83 -7.92
C PHE A 51 -11.82 3.52 -8.67
N PHE A 52 -10.77 2.83 -9.10
CA PHE A 52 -10.89 1.56 -9.81
C PHE A 52 -11.27 0.41 -8.87
N THR A 53 -10.67 0.28 -7.69
CA THR A 53 -10.98 -0.81 -6.75
C THR A 53 -12.36 -0.67 -6.13
N GLY A 54 -12.75 0.54 -5.73
CA GLY A 54 -13.99 0.79 -5.00
C GLY A 54 -15.23 1.03 -5.87
N PHE A 55 -15.07 1.61 -7.07
CA PHE A 55 -16.22 2.09 -7.88
C PHE A 55 -16.28 1.47 -9.28
N GLN A 56 -15.20 0.84 -9.75
CA GLN A 56 -15.14 0.21 -11.08
C GLN A 56 -14.60 -1.23 -10.97
N ASN A 57 -13.54 -1.52 -11.69
CA ASN A 57 -12.65 -2.67 -11.54
C ASN A 57 -11.25 -2.26 -12.02
N ARG A 58 -10.23 -3.05 -11.67
CA ARG A 58 -8.82 -2.74 -11.98
C ARG A 58 -8.53 -2.65 -13.48
N LEU A 59 -9.36 -3.26 -14.34
CA LEU A 59 -9.25 -3.15 -15.80
C LEU A 59 -9.93 -1.88 -16.36
N GLY A 60 -10.65 -1.13 -15.54
CA GLY A 60 -11.25 0.15 -15.91
C GLY A 60 -12.49 0.04 -16.79
N MET A 61 -13.10 -1.14 -16.88
CA MET A 61 -14.25 -1.36 -17.73
C MET A 61 -15.29 -2.31 -17.10
N THR A 62 -16.55 -1.97 -17.25
CA THR A 62 -17.67 -2.83 -16.87
C THR A 62 -18.42 -3.23 -18.13
N ILE A 63 -18.35 -4.50 -18.49
CA ILE A 63 -18.98 -5.03 -19.70
C ILE A 63 -20.19 -5.86 -19.27
N PRO A 64 -21.42 -5.38 -19.44
CA PRO A 64 -22.59 -6.16 -19.07
C PRO A 64 -22.84 -7.31 -20.06
N VAL A 65 -23.25 -8.46 -19.54
CA VAL A 65 -23.70 -9.61 -20.32
C VAL A 65 -25.15 -9.94 -20.00
N GLN A 66 -25.86 -10.55 -20.97
CA GLN A 66 -27.24 -10.98 -20.76
C GLN A 66 -27.25 -12.36 -20.08
N PRO A 67 -27.83 -12.48 -18.87
CA PRO A 67 -27.94 -13.78 -18.19
C PRO A 67 -28.74 -14.80 -18.98
N LYS A 68 -28.31 -16.07 -18.96
CA LYS A 68 -29.04 -17.22 -19.46
C LYS A 68 -29.16 -18.28 -18.38
N ALA A 69 -29.99 -19.30 -18.60
CA ALA A 69 -30.27 -20.35 -17.63
C ALA A 69 -29.03 -21.19 -17.26
N THR A 70 -28.11 -21.38 -18.20
CA THR A 70 -26.95 -22.26 -18.03
C THR A 70 -25.67 -21.50 -18.38
N LEU A 71 -24.62 -21.74 -17.63
CA LEU A 71 -23.27 -21.30 -17.95
C LEU A 71 -22.62 -22.25 -18.96
N ALA A 72 -21.85 -21.73 -19.87
CA ALA A 72 -20.97 -22.50 -20.71
C ALA A 72 -19.86 -23.19 -19.90
N PRO A 73 -19.34 -24.34 -20.30
CA PRO A 73 -18.18 -24.95 -19.68
C PRO A 73 -16.98 -24.01 -19.70
N VAL A 74 -16.19 -24.01 -18.61
CA VAL A 74 -14.99 -23.16 -18.51
C VAL A 74 -13.96 -23.53 -19.58
N SER A 75 -13.90 -24.82 -19.92
CA SER A 75 -13.04 -25.33 -21.01
C SER A 75 -13.42 -24.79 -22.39
N GLU A 76 -14.71 -24.56 -22.66
CA GLU A 76 -15.16 -23.94 -23.92
C GLU A 76 -14.77 -22.46 -23.99
N MET A 77 -14.97 -21.75 -22.89
CA MET A 77 -14.49 -20.36 -22.77
C MET A 77 -12.97 -20.26 -22.96
N ALA A 78 -12.20 -21.16 -22.32
CA ALA A 78 -10.75 -21.23 -22.47
C ALA A 78 -10.32 -21.51 -23.92
N LYS A 79 -11.01 -22.41 -24.61
CA LYS A 79 -10.77 -22.69 -26.05
C LYS A 79 -11.03 -21.45 -26.91
N ALA A 80 -12.09 -20.69 -26.64
CA ALA A 80 -12.39 -19.46 -27.36
C ALA A 80 -11.28 -18.39 -27.15
N VAL A 81 -10.74 -18.29 -25.93
CA VAL A 81 -9.59 -17.41 -25.63
C VAL A 81 -8.35 -17.83 -26.43
N LEU A 82 -8.00 -19.11 -26.40
CA LEU A 82 -6.84 -19.64 -27.13
C LEU A 82 -7.02 -19.58 -28.67
N ALA A 83 -8.25 -19.70 -29.16
CA ALA A 83 -8.55 -19.46 -30.58
C ALA A 83 -8.34 -18.02 -30.98
N ARG A 84 -8.59 -17.07 -30.09
CA ARG A 84 -8.35 -15.62 -30.30
C ARG A 84 -6.87 -15.25 -30.15
N LEU A 85 -6.13 -15.97 -29.30
CA LEU A 85 -4.71 -15.77 -28.98
C LEU A 85 -3.97 -17.12 -29.16
N PRO A 86 -3.67 -17.55 -30.41
CA PRO A 86 -3.18 -18.91 -30.70
C PRO A 86 -1.85 -19.28 -30.00
N ASP A 87 -0.96 -18.30 -29.80
CA ASP A 87 0.35 -18.51 -29.18
C ASP A 87 0.34 -18.22 -27.66
N ALA A 88 -0.83 -18.02 -27.07
CA ALA A 88 -0.93 -17.66 -25.68
C ALA A 88 -0.92 -18.88 -24.76
N GLN A 89 -0.27 -18.72 -23.61
CA GLN A 89 -0.35 -19.67 -22.49
C GLN A 89 -1.39 -19.19 -21.49
N LEU A 90 -2.42 -20.00 -21.26
CA LEU A 90 -3.46 -19.70 -20.28
C LEU A 90 -2.88 -19.76 -18.86
N LYS A 91 -3.07 -18.69 -18.08
CA LYS A 91 -2.59 -18.60 -16.71
C LYS A 91 -3.69 -18.75 -15.66
N GLU A 92 -4.82 -18.07 -15.88
CA GLU A 92 -5.86 -17.98 -14.86
C GLU A 92 -7.24 -17.80 -15.47
N TYR A 93 -8.23 -18.40 -14.84
CA TYR A 93 -9.65 -18.13 -15.02
C TYR A 93 -10.17 -17.35 -13.82
N VAL A 94 -10.96 -16.31 -14.04
CA VAL A 94 -11.63 -15.51 -13.01
C VAL A 94 -13.14 -15.64 -13.22
N ALA A 95 -13.82 -16.23 -12.25
CA ALA A 95 -15.26 -16.42 -12.30
C ALA A 95 -16.01 -15.07 -12.28
N PRO A 96 -17.18 -14.98 -12.93
CA PRO A 96 -18.00 -13.77 -12.93
C PRO A 96 -18.35 -13.33 -11.51
N LYS A 97 -18.17 -12.04 -11.21
CA LYS A 97 -18.56 -11.46 -9.91
C LYS A 97 -20.07 -11.48 -9.69
N SER A 98 -20.86 -11.42 -10.77
CA SER A 98 -22.31 -11.53 -10.76
C SER A 98 -22.83 -12.07 -12.10
N ALA A 99 -24.11 -12.45 -12.16
CA ALA A 99 -24.73 -13.02 -13.35
C ALA A 99 -24.71 -12.06 -14.57
N VAL A 100 -24.60 -10.76 -14.37
CA VAL A 100 -24.58 -9.75 -15.44
C VAL A 100 -23.19 -9.30 -15.87
N LEU A 101 -22.14 -9.95 -15.36
CA LEU A 101 -20.75 -9.62 -15.66
C LEU A 101 -20.03 -10.77 -16.37
N PRO A 102 -18.98 -10.49 -17.18
CA PRO A 102 -18.23 -11.51 -17.90
C PRO A 102 -17.36 -12.33 -16.95
N ALA A 103 -16.96 -13.52 -17.40
CA ALA A 103 -15.78 -14.20 -16.90
C ALA A 103 -14.53 -13.53 -17.50
N TRP A 104 -13.40 -13.63 -16.80
CA TRP A 104 -12.13 -13.15 -17.32
C TRP A 104 -11.12 -14.30 -17.38
N PHE A 105 -10.25 -14.22 -18.36
CA PHE A 105 -9.09 -15.10 -18.48
C PHE A 105 -7.84 -14.24 -18.55
N VAL A 106 -6.76 -14.70 -17.90
CA VAL A 106 -5.44 -14.13 -18.05
C VAL A 106 -4.62 -15.10 -18.89
N ALA A 107 -4.08 -14.61 -19.99
CA ALA A 107 -3.26 -15.39 -20.91
C ALA A 107 -1.96 -14.63 -21.22
N LYS A 108 -0.83 -15.32 -21.21
CA LYS A 108 0.47 -14.74 -21.57
C LYS A 108 0.71 -14.88 -23.07
N THR A 109 0.91 -13.77 -23.76
CA THR A 109 1.21 -13.73 -25.18
C THR A 109 2.26 -12.68 -25.46
N GLY A 110 3.21 -12.92 -26.36
CA GLY A 110 4.23 -11.95 -26.75
C GLY A 110 5.06 -11.37 -25.58
N GLY A 111 5.14 -12.06 -24.46
CA GLY A 111 5.91 -11.62 -23.29
C GLY A 111 5.13 -10.79 -22.28
N HIS A 112 3.88 -10.39 -22.56
CA HIS A 112 2.98 -9.66 -21.66
C HIS A 112 1.72 -10.50 -21.32
N ASP A 113 1.02 -10.10 -20.29
CA ASP A 113 -0.22 -10.76 -19.88
C ASP A 113 -1.42 -9.96 -20.39
N GLU A 114 -2.33 -10.66 -21.06
CA GLU A 114 -3.55 -10.12 -21.62
C GLU A 114 -4.76 -10.64 -20.82
N ALA A 115 -5.65 -9.73 -20.42
CA ALA A 115 -6.91 -10.05 -19.79
C ALA A 115 -8.02 -10.09 -20.84
N VAL A 116 -8.71 -11.24 -20.95
CA VAL A 116 -9.73 -11.49 -21.97
C VAL A 116 -11.08 -11.69 -21.30
N ALA A 117 -12.05 -10.82 -21.62
CA ALA A 117 -13.44 -10.94 -21.19
C ALA A 117 -14.20 -11.94 -22.07
N VAL A 118 -14.89 -12.87 -21.46
CA VAL A 118 -15.68 -13.91 -22.13
C VAL A 118 -17.09 -13.91 -21.58
N ASN A 119 -18.08 -14.03 -22.46
CA ASN A 119 -19.47 -14.19 -22.06
C ASN A 119 -19.64 -15.59 -21.42
N PRO A 120 -19.99 -15.66 -20.12
CA PRO A 120 -20.04 -16.95 -19.40
C PRO A 120 -21.19 -17.86 -19.85
N TYR A 121 -22.08 -17.39 -20.71
CA TYR A 121 -23.24 -18.13 -21.20
C TYR A 121 -23.08 -18.62 -22.65
N THR A 122 -22.24 -17.94 -23.46
CA THR A 122 -22.07 -18.25 -24.89
C THR A 122 -20.65 -18.66 -25.24
N ALA A 123 -19.71 -18.56 -24.28
CA ALA A 123 -18.26 -18.69 -24.48
C ALA A 123 -17.66 -17.74 -25.54
N GLU A 124 -18.38 -16.68 -25.91
CA GLU A 124 -17.91 -15.68 -26.88
C GLU A 124 -16.91 -14.74 -26.23
N VAL A 125 -15.76 -14.50 -26.88
CA VAL A 125 -14.80 -13.46 -26.47
C VAL A 125 -15.38 -12.07 -26.78
N ILE A 126 -15.56 -11.28 -25.74
CA ILE A 126 -16.17 -9.93 -25.84
C ILE A 126 -15.10 -8.86 -26.02
N HIS A 127 -14.02 -8.95 -25.25
CA HIS A 127 -12.99 -7.91 -25.19
C HIS A 127 -11.65 -8.51 -24.74
N SER A 128 -10.58 -7.81 -25.12
CA SER A 128 -9.21 -8.16 -24.72
C SER A 128 -8.46 -6.87 -24.38
N VAL A 129 -7.67 -6.88 -23.31
CA VAL A 129 -6.95 -5.72 -22.84
C VAL A 129 -5.58 -6.13 -22.29
N ASP A 130 -4.56 -5.41 -22.70
CA ASP A 130 -3.24 -5.46 -22.06
C ASP A 130 -3.35 -4.88 -20.65
N LYS A 131 -3.28 -5.76 -19.66
CA LYS A 131 -3.44 -5.35 -18.24
C LYS A 131 -2.36 -4.40 -17.76
N GLU A 132 -1.17 -4.41 -18.38
CA GLU A 132 -0.05 -3.56 -17.98
C GLU A 132 -0.20 -2.10 -18.43
N ASN A 133 -1.08 -1.85 -19.39
CA ASN A 133 -1.34 -0.54 -19.98
C ASN A 133 -2.67 0.09 -19.53
N THR A 134 -3.29 -0.43 -18.45
CA THR A 134 -4.47 0.21 -17.86
C THR A 134 -4.08 1.43 -17.02
N VAL A 135 -5.02 2.36 -16.82
CA VAL A 135 -4.82 3.52 -15.94
C VAL A 135 -4.51 3.08 -14.50
N PHE A 136 -5.14 2.00 -14.03
CA PHE A 136 -4.86 1.42 -12.72
C PHE A 136 -3.40 0.94 -12.65
N ALA A 137 -2.94 0.15 -13.63
CA ALA A 137 -1.57 -0.37 -13.65
C ALA A 137 -0.51 0.75 -13.70
N TRP A 138 -0.76 1.81 -14.44
CA TRP A 138 0.13 2.99 -14.44
C TRP A 138 0.15 3.69 -13.08
N ALA A 139 -1.03 3.89 -12.45
CA ALA A 139 -1.11 4.48 -11.13
C ALA A 139 -0.38 3.61 -10.08
N GLU A 140 -0.53 2.28 -10.13
CA GLU A 140 0.15 1.32 -9.28
C GLU A 140 1.68 1.37 -9.46
N LYS A 141 2.17 1.35 -10.71
CA LYS A 141 3.62 1.46 -11.01
C LYS A 141 4.21 2.79 -10.50
N ILE A 142 3.48 3.90 -10.62
CA ILE A 142 3.91 5.19 -10.05
C ILE A 142 3.90 5.13 -8.54
N HIS A 143 2.82 4.61 -7.94
CA HIS A 143 2.63 4.52 -6.49
C HIS A 143 3.71 3.66 -5.81
N GLY A 144 4.06 2.52 -6.41
CA GLY A 144 5.01 1.55 -5.82
C GLY A 144 6.46 1.80 -6.16
N THR A 145 6.77 2.28 -7.39
CA THR A 145 8.15 2.29 -7.90
C THR A 145 8.56 3.57 -8.64
N LEU A 146 7.71 4.60 -8.70
CA LEU A 146 7.98 5.84 -9.47
C LEU A 146 8.35 5.58 -10.95
N LEU A 147 7.97 4.44 -11.51
CA LEU A 147 8.38 3.95 -12.84
C LEU A 147 9.89 3.68 -13.00
N ILE A 148 10.68 3.72 -11.94
CA ILE A 148 12.13 3.52 -11.95
C ILE A 148 12.59 2.30 -11.12
N GLY A 149 11.65 1.37 -10.90
CA GLY A 149 11.93 0.08 -10.23
C GLY A 149 12.43 0.23 -8.80
N ASP A 150 13.44 -0.57 -8.43
CA ASP A 150 13.96 -0.64 -7.06
C ASP A 150 14.41 0.71 -6.50
N VAL A 151 14.95 1.60 -7.33
CA VAL A 151 15.36 2.93 -6.86
C VAL A 151 14.15 3.73 -6.40
N GLY A 152 13.05 3.70 -7.16
CA GLY A 152 11.81 4.37 -6.79
C GLY A 152 11.19 3.79 -5.53
N ASP A 153 11.16 2.47 -5.39
CA ASP A 153 10.71 1.79 -4.19
C ASP A 153 11.52 2.24 -2.95
N ARG A 154 12.86 2.28 -3.03
CA ARG A 154 13.70 2.78 -1.93
C ARG A 154 13.42 4.24 -1.58
N MET A 155 13.16 5.09 -2.58
CA MET A 155 12.82 6.49 -2.35
C MET A 155 11.48 6.63 -1.62
N ILE A 156 10.49 5.83 -1.98
CA ILE A 156 9.18 5.78 -1.32
C ILE A 156 9.32 5.25 0.11
N GLU A 157 10.10 4.19 0.32
CA GLU A 157 10.38 3.64 1.65
C GLU A 157 11.02 4.68 2.58
N ILE A 158 11.99 5.46 2.09
CA ILE A 158 12.58 6.58 2.82
C ILE A 158 11.53 7.63 3.15
N ALA A 159 10.65 7.97 2.19
CA ALA A 159 9.59 8.94 2.42
C ALA A 159 8.59 8.46 3.49
N ALA A 160 8.24 7.18 3.49
CA ALA A 160 7.37 6.57 4.49
C ALA A 160 7.99 6.62 5.90
N GLY A 161 9.27 6.23 6.05
CA GLY A 161 9.96 6.30 7.33
C GLY A 161 10.14 7.74 7.83
N LEU A 162 10.43 8.71 6.95
CA LEU A 162 10.43 10.13 7.30
C LEU A 162 9.01 10.66 7.61
N GLY A 163 7.97 10.05 7.03
CA GLY A 163 6.58 10.30 7.37
C GLY A 163 6.28 9.97 8.83
N VAL A 164 6.85 8.89 9.36
CA VAL A 164 6.76 8.56 10.79
C VAL A 164 7.43 9.66 11.64
N VAL A 165 8.57 10.20 11.21
CA VAL A 165 9.21 11.35 11.88
C VAL A 165 8.27 12.56 11.89
N LEU A 166 7.56 12.83 10.78
CA LEU A 166 6.56 13.91 10.70
C LEU A 166 5.42 13.71 11.69
N ILE A 167 4.88 12.48 11.79
CA ILE A 167 3.80 12.16 12.73
C ILE A 167 4.27 12.39 14.16
N VAL A 168 5.39 11.79 14.56
CA VAL A 168 5.91 11.90 15.94
C VAL A 168 6.22 13.34 16.32
N THR A 169 6.93 14.08 15.47
CA THR A 169 7.26 15.48 15.72
C THR A 169 6.03 16.38 15.67
N GLY A 170 5.06 16.09 14.78
CA GLY A 170 3.80 16.78 14.66
C GLY A 170 2.94 16.64 15.92
N PHE A 171 2.72 15.42 16.41
CA PHE A 171 2.03 15.16 17.67
C PHE A 171 2.72 15.82 18.85
N TYR A 172 4.05 15.72 18.93
CA TYR A 172 4.81 16.41 19.97
C TYR A 172 4.60 17.92 19.96
N MET A 173 4.62 18.56 18.79
CA MET A 173 4.43 20.00 18.66
C MET A 173 2.98 20.44 18.90
N ALA A 174 2.01 19.59 18.54
CA ALA A 174 0.58 19.83 18.75
C ALA A 174 0.14 19.59 20.21
N TRP A 175 0.93 18.86 21.02
CA TRP A 175 0.57 18.53 22.39
C TRP A 175 0.31 19.78 23.22
N PRO A 176 -0.85 19.89 23.90
CA PRO A 176 -1.21 21.06 24.68
C PRO A 176 -0.20 21.33 25.80
N ARG A 177 0.24 22.59 25.96
CA ARG A 177 1.18 23.06 27.00
C ARG A 177 0.79 24.44 27.49
N GLY A 178 1.10 24.76 28.74
CA GLY A 178 1.05 26.13 29.25
C GLY A 178 -0.33 26.78 29.19
N GLY A 179 -1.41 26.05 29.51
CA GLY A 179 -2.77 26.62 29.50
C GLY A 179 -3.53 26.49 28.17
N THR A 180 -2.90 25.94 27.11
CA THR A 180 -3.61 25.60 25.87
C THR A 180 -4.41 24.32 26.09
N GLY A 181 -5.70 24.31 25.72
CA GLY A 181 -6.57 23.17 25.85
C GLY A 181 -6.59 22.25 24.61
N TRP A 182 -7.03 21.00 24.79
CA TRP A 182 -7.23 20.05 23.71
C TRP A 182 -8.17 20.57 22.58
N LYS A 183 -9.10 21.48 22.93
CA LYS A 183 -10.02 22.08 21.95
C LYS A 183 -9.26 22.70 20.76
N GLN A 184 -8.11 23.36 21.02
CA GLN A 184 -7.32 24.02 19.98
C GLN A 184 -6.58 23.04 19.05
N VAL A 185 -6.42 21.78 19.47
CA VAL A 185 -5.82 20.72 18.67
C VAL A 185 -6.90 19.94 17.91
N LEU A 186 -8.02 19.64 18.59
CA LEU A 186 -9.08 18.80 18.05
C LEU A 186 -10.02 19.53 17.10
N VAL A 187 -10.24 20.83 17.31
CA VAL A 187 -11.19 21.64 16.55
C VAL A 187 -10.46 22.81 15.90
N PRO A 188 -10.55 22.96 14.57
CA PRO A 188 -9.90 24.07 13.89
C PRO A 188 -10.57 25.41 14.23
N ASP A 189 -9.76 26.44 14.45
CA ASP A 189 -10.22 27.81 14.58
C ASP A 189 -10.46 28.41 13.19
N LEU A 190 -11.71 28.40 12.76
CA LEU A 190 -12.13 28.93 11.46
C LEU A 190 -12.19 30.46 11.44
N SER A 191 -12.17 31.13 12.62
CA SER A 191 -12.16 32.58 12.75
C SER A 191 -10.76 33.20 12.58
N ALA A 192 -9.71 32.37 12.72
CA ALA A 192 -8.32 32.79 12.49
C ALA A 192 -8.12 33.24 11.04
N VAL A 193 -7.13 34.09 10.80
CA VAL A 193 -6.82 34.62 9.46
C VAL A 193 -5.38 34.33 9.04
N GLY A 194 -5.15 34.34 7.76
CA GLY A 194 -3.82 34.24 7.18
C GLY A 194 -3.11 32.91 7.56
N ARG A 195 -1.86 32.99 8.03
CA ARG A 195 -1.06 31.81 8.41
C ARG A 195 -1.63 31.08 9.63
N ALA A 196 -2.28 31.78 10.56
CA ALA A 196 -2.87 31.17 11.75
C ALA A 196 -4.02 30.22 11.39
N TRP A 197 -4.85 30.57 10.42
CA TRP A 197 -5.91 29.74 9.88
C TRP A 197 -5.37 28.42 9.30
N TRP A 198 -4.35 28.51 8.43
CA TRP A 198 -3.70 27.33 7.86
C TRP A 198 -3.08 26.43 8.93
N LYS A 199 -2.44 27.03 9.94
CA LYS A 199 -1.86 26.29 11.07
C LYS A 199 -2.94 25.55 11.87
N SER A 200 -4.05 26.21 12.17
CA SER A 200 -5.16 25.60 12.93
C SER A 200 -5.73 24.39 12.22
N LEU A 201 -6.05 24.53 10.93
CA LEU A 201 -6.53 23.43 10.11
C LEU A 201 -5.51 22.30 9.98
N HIS A 202 -4.24 22.64 9.68
CA HIS A 202 -3.18 21.63 9.57
C HIS A 202 -3.04 20.79 10.84
N VAL A 203 -3.03 21.43 12.00
CA VAL A 203 -2.88 20.75 13.31
C VAL A 203 -4.08 19.86 13.57
N SER A 204 -5.32 20.33 13.38
CA SER A 204 -6.51 19.55 13.64
C SER A 204 -6.63 18.36 12.67
N VAL A 205 -6.45 18.58 11.37
CA VAL A 205 -6.49 17.50 10.39
C VAL A 205 -5.37 16.48 10.64
N ALA A 206 -4.13 16.94 10.91
CA ALA A 206 -3.00 16.07 11.19
C ALA A 206 -3.21 15.24 12.45
N PHE A 207 -3.86 15.79 13.47
CA PHE A 207 -4.15 15.06 14.71
C PHE A 207 -5.12 13.91 14.45
N TRP A 208 -6.25 14.17 13.79
CA TRP A 208 -7.25 13.16 13.50
C TRP A 208 -6.75 12.11 12.50
N MET A 209 -6.01 12.54 11.48
CA MET A 209 -5.51 11.65 10.44
C MET A 209 -4.21 10.93 10.82
N GLY A 210 -3.50 11.36 11.86
CA GLY A 210 -2.18 10.84 12.19
C GLY A 210 -2.17 9.34 12.52
N LEU A 211 -3.20 8.84 13.23
CA LEU A 211 -3.33 7.41 13.50
C LEU A 211 -3.62 6.62 12.21
N VAL A 212 -4.54 7.13 11.39
CA VAL A 212 -4.87 6.52 10.08
C VAL A 212 -3.64 6.54 9.17
N LEU A 213 -2.92 7.66 9.11
CA LEU A 213 -1.68 7.76 8.33
C LEU A 213 -0.62 6.75 8.82
N THR A 214 -0.51 6.53 10.14
CA THR A 214 0.40 5.51 10.68
C THR A 214 0.03 4.11 10.17
N LEU A 215 -1.25 3.75 10.16
CA LEU A 215 -1.74 2.49 9.60
C LEU A 215 -1.36 2.38 8.10
N PHE A 216 -1.61 3.43 7.32
CA PHE A 216 -1.27 3.44 5.90
C PHE A 216 0.23 3.32 5.65
N LEU A 217 1.07 3.95 6.48
CA LEU A 217 2.52 3.82 6.37
C LEU A 217 2.99 2.40 6.68
N VAL A 218 2.49 1.78 7.76
CA VAL A 218 2.87 0.42 8.14
C VAL A 218 2.44 -0.58 7.07
N THR A 219 1.19 -0.49 6.59
CA THR A 219 0.69 -1.38 5.54
C THR A 219 1.36 -1.15 4.19
N GLY A 220 1.69 0.10 3.83
CA GLY A 220 2.43 0.42 2.62
C GLY A 220 3.89 -0.04 2.67
N LEU A 221 4.57 0.14 3.82
CA LEU A 221 5.95 -0.31 4.02
C LEU A 221 6.12 -1.83 3.89
N SER A 222 5.07 -2.63 4.14
CA SER A 222 5.14 -4.08 3.98
C SER A 222 5.44 -4.54 2.54
N TRP A 223 5.21 -3.68 1.55
CA TRP A 223 5.49 -3.94 0.14
C TRP A 223 6.88 -3.49 -0.30
N THR A 224 7.58 -2.73 0.54
CA THR A 224 8.90 -2.20 0.18
C THR A 224 9.98 -3.27 0.28
N GLY A 225 11.02 -3.13 -0.53
CA GLY A 225 12.01 -4.18 -0.67
C GLY A 225 13.00 -4.31 0.48
N VAL A 226 13.14 -3.34 1.41
CA VAL A 226 14.00 -3.48 2.60
C VAL A 226 13.17 -3.72 3.85
N TRP A 227 12.24 -2.83 4.16
CA TRP A 227 11.43 -2.96 5.36
C TRP A 227 10.46 -4.14 5.26
N GLY A 228 9.73 -4.24 4.14
CA GLY A 228 8.72 -5.28 3.91
C GLY A 228 9.34 -6.66 3.70
N SER A 229 10.18 -6.81 2.66
CA SER A 229 10.67 -8.12 2.26
C SER A 229 11.77 -8.69 3.16
N LYS A 230 12.59 -7.81 3.78
CA LYS A 230 13.76 -8.26 4.55
C LYS A 230 13.57 -8.19 6.06
N PHE A 231 12.70 -7.31 6.53
CA PHE A 231 12.57 -7.02 7.96
C PHE A 231 11.30 -7.63 8.58
N VAL A 232 10.17 -7.59 7.88
CA VAL A 232 8.87 -7.99 8.44
C VAL A 232 8.37 -9.30 7.85
N GLN A 233 8.50 -9.51 6.56
CA GLN A 233 7.93 -10.65 5.87
C GLN A 233 8.54 -11.99 6.34
N ALA A 234 9.82 -11.99 6.73
CA ALA A 234 10.48 -13.16 7.31
C ALA A 234 9.80 -13.73 8.56
N TRP A 235 9.02 -12.89 9.28
CA TRP A 235 8.33 -13.30 10.51
C TRP A 235 6.85 -13.59 10.31
N SER A 236 6.33 -13.36 9.11
CA SER A 236 4.92 -13.49 8.77
C SER A 236 4.62 -14.58 7.76
N SER A 237 5.63 -15.30 7.30
CA SER A 237 5.47 -16.44 6.39
C SER A 237 4.60 -17.53 7.03
N PHE A 238 3.68 -18.06 6.24
CA PHE A 238 2.86 -19.19 6.67
C PHE A 238 3.70 -20.47 6.73
N PRO A 239 3.69 -21.25 7.83
CA PRO A 239 4.44 -22.49 7.92
C PRO A 239 3.79 -23.58 7.09
N ALA A 240 4.44 -23.96 5.98
CA ALA A 240 3.99 -25.04 5.09
C ALA A 240 4.17 -26.45 5.67
N ASP A 241 4.69 -26.58 6.89
CA ASP A 241 4.79 -27.81 7.68
C ASP A 241 3.41 -28.37 8.09
N LYS A 242 2.35 -27.58 8.05
CA LYS A 242 0.98 -28.05 8.25
C LYS A 242 0.47 -28.98 7.12
N TRP A 243 1.17 -29.06 6.01
CA TRP A 243 0.77 -29.87 4.87
C TRP A 243 1.36 -31.29 4.90
N ASP A 244 1.84 -31.74 6.05
CA ASP A 244 2.37 -33.09 6.30
C ASP A 244 3.23 -33.65 5.13
N ASP A 245 2.81 -34.78 4.54
CA ASP A 245 3.55 -35.47 3.49
C ASP A 245 3.36 -34.89 2.07
N VAL A 246 2.78 -33.71 1.92
CA VAL A 246 2.61 -33.08 0.61
C VAL A 246 3.95 -32.54 0.09
N PRO A 247 4.42 -33.02 -1.08
CA PRO A 247 5.64 -32.49 -1.69
C PRO A 247 5.52 -30.98 -1.96
N LYS A 248 6.61 -30.25 -1.73
CA LYS A 248 6.70 -28.82 -1.96
C LYS A 248 7.52 -28.54 -3.22
N SER A 249 7.11 -27.53 -3.99
CA SER A 249 7.88 -27.03 -5.13
C SER A 249 8.85 -25.91 -4.69
N GLU A 250 9.78 -25.55 -5.57
CA GLU A 250 10.66 -24.39 -5.34
C GLU A 250 9.92 -23.07 -5.51
N ALA A 251 8.77 -23.08 -6.22
CA ALA A 251 7.93 -21.90 -6.38
C ALA A 251 7.23 -21.54 -5.07
N THR A 252 7.08 -20.25 -4.80
CA THR A 252 6.27 -19.73 -3.69
C THR A 252 4.93 -19.20 -4.19
N HIS A 253 4.00 -18.90 -3.27
CA HIS A 253 2.71 -18.32 -3.61
C HIS A 253 2.84 -16.98 -4.34
N ALA A 254 3.95 -16.25 -4.17
CA ALA A 254 4.23 -15.04 -4.94
C ALA A 254 4.16 -15.27 -6.47
N SER A 255 4.44 -16.50 -6.94
CA SER A 255 4.32 -16.86 -8.37
C SER A 255 2.90 -16.80 -8.93
N LEU A 256 1.89 -16.77 -8.06
CA LEU A 256 0.48 -16.60 -8.42
C LEU A 256 0.09 -15.11 -8.59
N SER A 257 0.95 -14.19 -8.15
CA SER A 257 0.68 -12.76 -8.29
C SER A 257 0.76 -12.33 -9.74
N THR A 258 -0.19 -11.51 -10.14
CA THR A 258 -0.30 -10.94 -11.48
C THR A 258 -0.45 -9.44 -11.31
N PRO A 259 0.66 -8.66 -11.34
CA PRO A 259 0.64 -7.23 -11.06
C PRO A 259 -0.49 -6.50 -11.82
N GLY A 260 -1.19 -5.61 -11.15
CA GLY A 260 -2.36 -4.90 -11.69
C GLY A 260 -3.69 -5.66 -11.61
N LEU A 261 -3.71 -6.97 -11.38
CA LEU A 261 -4.94 -7.78 -11.31
C LEU A 261 -5.09 -8.63 -10.06
N LYS A 262 -4.01 -9.25 -9.63
CA LYS A 262 -4.00 -10.19 -8.50
C LYS A 262 -2.74 -10.00 -7.68
N GLU A 263 -2.93 -9.97 -6.39
CA GLU A 263 -1.85 -10.04 -5.41
C GLU A 263 -2.19 -11.10 -4.39
N VAL A 264 -1.26 -12.01 -4.18
CA VAL A 264 -1.39 -13.01 -3.13
C VAL A 264 -1.32 -12.32 -1.78
N PRO A 265 -2.14 -12.69 -0.79
CA PRO A 265 -2.06 -12.16 0.57
C PRO A 265 -0.63 -12.16 1.09
N TRP A 266 -0.20 -11.01 1.60
CA TRP A 266 1.18 -10.76 2.02
C TRP A 266 1.75 -11.87 2.94
N GLY A 267 0.93 -12.42 3.86
CA GLY A 267 1.33 -13.53 4.73
C GLY A 267 1.58 -14.86 4.02
N LEU A 268 1.18 -15.01 2.75
CA LEU A 268 1.38 -16.23 1.96
C LEU A 268 2.53 -16.14 0.96
N GLU A 269 2.96 -14.96 0.56
CA GLU A 269 3.88 -14.77 -0.59
C GLU A 269 5.11 -15.67 -0.54
N GLN A 270 5.74 -15.80 0.62
CA GLN A 270 6.96 -16.61 0.80
C GLN A 270 6.68 -18.08 1.10
N THR A 271 5.42 -18.49 1.24
CA THR A 271 5.06 -19.89 1.50
C THR A 271 5.30 -20.71 0.24
N PRO A 272 6.06 -21.83 0.30
CA PRO A 272 6.24 -22.72 -0.83
C PRO A 272 4.90 -23.23 -1.37
N MET A 273 4.79 -23.40 -2.68
CA MET A 273 3.65 -24.05 -3.31
C MET A 273 3.75 -25.57 -3.13
N PRO A 274 2.63 -26.30 -3.01
CA PRO A 274 2.67 -27.76 -3.13
C PRO A 274 3.01 -28.17 -4.56
N ALA A 275 3.53 -29.40 -4.72
CA ALA A 275 3.87 -29.99 -6.01
C ALA A 275 2.92 -31.12 -6.38
N SER A 276 2.47 -31.12 -7.64
CA SER A 276 1.68 -32.22 -8.22
C SER A 276 2.50 -33.50 -8.46
N GLY A 277 1.81 -34.64 -8.62
CA GLY A 277 2.39 -35.92 -9.00
C GLY A 277 2.60 -36.88 -7.84
N SER A 278 2.04 -36.62 -6.68
CA SER A 278 2.06 -37.51 -5.52
C SER A 278 0.69 -38.15 -5.25
N VAL A 279 0.66 -39.11 -4.34
CA VAL A 279 -0.56 -39.71 -3.79
C VAL A 279 -1.03 -38.97 -2.51
N ALA A 280 -0.33 -37.94 -2.09
CA ALA A 280 -0.65 -37.16 -0.91
C ALA A 280 -1.97 -36.39 -1.06
N GLY A 281 -2.40 -35.76 0.04
CA GLY A 281 -3.60 -34.91 0.08
C GLY A 281 -4.90 -35.69 0.30
N GLN A 282 -6.01 -34.96 0.22
CA GLN A 282 -7.37 -35.46 0.49
C GLN A 282 -8.18 -35.62 -0.81
N PRO A 283 -9.35 -36.29 -0.79
CA PRO A 283 -10.25 -36.32 -1.92
C PRO A 283 -10.65 -34.93 -2.42
N GLY A 284 -10.49 -34.67 -3.71
CA GLY A 284 -10.78 -33.39 -4.36
C GLY A 284 -11.77 -33.52 -5.51
N VAL A 285 -11.28 -33.50 -6.75
CA VAL A 285 -12.08 -33.80 -7.94
C VAL A 285 -12.61 -35.24 -7.86
N ALA A 286 -13.83 -35.47 -8.32
CA ALA A 286 -14.45 -36.79 -8.24
C ALA A 286 -13.61 -37.87 -8.96
N GLN A 287 -13.43 -39.01 -8.33
CA GLN A 287 -12.66 -40.12 -8.90
C GLN A 287 -13.24 -40.56 -10.27
N GLY A 288 -12.33 -40.86 -11.21
CA GLY A 288 -12.69 -41.25 -12.56
C GLY A 288 -13.04 -40.09 -13.49
N GLN A 289 -13.04 -38.86 -13.01
CA GLN A 289 -13.19 -37.66 -13.84
C GLN A 289 -11.82 -37.16 -14.30
N PRO A 290 -11.68 -36.62 -15.53
CA PRO A 290 -10.45 -35.96 -15.96
C PRO A 290 -10.22 -34.72 -15.12
N VAL A 291 -8.96 -34.42 -14.78
CA VAL A 291 -8.62 -33.20 -14.06
C VAL A 291 -8.40 -32.08 -15.07
N ASN A 292 -9.34 -31.17 -15.14
CA ASN A 292 -9.33 -30.01 -16.04
C ASN A 292 -10.06 -28.81 -15.42
N LEU A 293 -10.13 -27.67 -16.13
CA LEU A 293 -10.79 -26.49 -15.64
C LEU A 293 -12.25 -26.67 -15.23
N ASP A 294 -13.00 -27.51 -15.95
CA ASP A 294 -14.42 -27.74 -15.64
C ASP A 294 -14.58 -28.53 -14.34
N THR A 295 -13.87 -29.63 -14.18
CA THR A 295 -13.96 -30.50 -12.99
C THR A 295 -13.38 -29.81 -11.75
N VAL A 296 -12.33 -28.99 -11.90
CA VAL A 296 -11.77 -28.13 -10.83
C VAL A 296 -12.76 -27.02 -10.44
N ASN A 297 -13.40 -26.38 -11.43
CA ASN A 297 -14.43 -25.38 -11.19
C ASN A 297 -15.66 -25.99 -10.48
N ASP A 298 -16.10 -27.17 -10.88
CA ASP A 298 -17.21 -27.88 -10.23
C ASP A 298 -16.85 -28.27 -8.79
N PHE A 299 -15.61 -28.71 -8.57
CA PHE A 299 -15.10 -28.93 -7.20
C PHE A 299 -15.12 -27.67 -6.38
N ALA A 300 -14.56 -26.56 -6.89
CA ALA A 300 -14.54 -25.28 -6.22
C ALA A 300 -15.95 -24.84 -5.79
N ARG A 301 -16.93 -24.93 -6.68
CA ARG A 301 -18.33 -24.56 -6.37
C ARG A 301 -18.94 -25.49 -5.32
N ARG A 302 -18.67 -26.78 -5.36
CA ARG A 302 -19.17 -27.75 -4.36
C ARG A 302 -18.63 -27.47 -2.95
N VAL A 303 -17.38 -26.99 -2.84
CA VAL A 303 -16.75 -26.68 -1.55
C VAL A 303 -16.99 -25.22 -1.10
N GLY A 304 -17.90 -24.50 -1.80
CA GLY A 304 -18.44 -23.23 -1.35
C GLY A 304 -17.84 -21.97 -1.99
N PHE A 305 -16.96 -22.06 -3.00
CA PHE A 305 -16.57 -20.89 -3.78
C PHE A 305 -17.78 -20.35 -4.57
N SER A 306 -18.08 -19.08 -4.40
CA SER A 306 -19.22 -18.42 -5.05
C SER A 306 -18.89 -16.96 -5.34
N GLY A 307 -19.59 -16.34 -6.29
CA GLY A 307 -19.24 -15.01 -6.77
C GLY A 307 -17.89 -15.02 -7.50
N GLN A 308 -17.06 -14.01 -7.28
CA GLN A 308 -15.74 -13.95 -7.90
C GLN A 308 -14.75 -14.85 -7.13
N TYR A 309 -14.10 -15.72 -7.86
CA TYR A 309 -12.96 -16.53 -7.42
C TYR A 309 -12.09 -16.82 -8.63
N ARG A 310 -10.90 -17.33 -8.41
CA ARG A 310 -9.89 -17.54 -9.45
C ARG A 310 -9.44 -18.99 -9.49
N ILE A 311 -9.09 -19.48 -10.67
CA ILE A 311 -8.45 -20.76 -10.88
C ILE A 311 -7.18 -20.54 -11.69
N ALA A 312 -6.02 -20.55 -11.01
CA ALA A 312 -4.73 -20.56 -11.68
C ALA A 312 -4.47 -21.94 -12.29
N VAL A 313 -3.97 -21.95 -13.52
CA VAL A 313 -3.71 -23.17 -14.30
C VAL A 313 -2.26 -23.60 -14.10
N PRO A 314 -1.96 -24.90 -13.92
CA PRO A 314 -0.59 -25.39 -13.81
C PRO A 314 0.27 -25.00 -15.02
N GLN A 315 1.43 -24.39 -14.79
CA GLN A 315 2.31 -23.88 -15.84
C GLN A 315 3.42 -24.86 -16.23
N ASP A 316 3.74 -25.84 -15.36
CA ASP A 316 4.76 -26.85 -15.55
C ASP A 316 4.30 -28.22 -15.03
N GLN A 317 5.18 -29.23 -15.05
CA GLN A 317 4.84 -30.59 -14.68
C GLN A 317 4.54 -30.76 -13.18
N THR A 318 5.13 -29.94 -12.32
CA THR A 318 4.93 -29.94 -10.86
C THR A 318 3.85 -28.94 -10.43
N GLY A 319 3.41 -28.09 -11.33
CA GLY A 319 2.39 -27.09 -11.09
C GLY A 319 1.04 -27.68 -10.67
N VAL A 320 0.31 -26.94 -9.87
CA VAL A 320 -1.01 -27.30 -9.34
C VAL A 320 -2.09 -26.38 -9.88
N TYR A 321 -3.35 -26.84 -9.92
CA TYR A 321 -4.48 -25.92 -10.00
C TYR A 321 -4.62 -25.22 -8.64
N THR A 322 -4.70 -23.90 -8.64
CA THR A 322 -4.96 -23.14 -7.42
C THR A 322 -6.30 -22.42 -7.54
N VAL A 323 -7.24 -22.82 -6.70
CA VAL A 323 -8.51 -22.09 -6.52
C VAL A 323 -8.34 -21.10 -5.38
N SER A 324 -8.62 -19.84 -5.64
CA SER A 324 -8.48 -18.79 -4.63
C SER A 324 -9.61 -17.77 -4.69
N ALA A 325 -9.94 -17.20 -3.54
CA ALA A 325 -10.70 -15.98 -3.40
C ALA A 325 -10.12 -15.20 -2.23
N ASP A 326 -9.75 -13.97 -2.45
CA ASP A 326 -9.12 -13.13 -1.43
C ASP A 326 -9.52 -11.65 -1.55
N SER A 327 -9.34 -10.95 -0.44
CA SER A 327 -9.69 -9.53 -0.34
C SER A 327 -8.66 -8.62 -1.03
N MET A 328 -7.39 -9.03 -1.10
CA MET A 328 -6.35 -8.22 -1.75
C MET A 328 -6.51 -8.15 -3.27
N SER A 329 -7.02 -9.22 -3.88
CA SER A 329 -7.35 -9.24 -5.31
C SER A 329 -8.71 -8.60 -5.63
N GLY A 330 -9.47 -8.15 -4.62
CA GLY A 330 -10.81 -7.58 -4.77
C GLY A 330 -11.89 -8.62 -5.07
N ASP A 331 -11.61 -9.91 -4.87
CA ASP A 331 -12.60 -10.98 -5.06
C ASP A 331 -13.62 -10.98 -3.92
N LEU A 332 -13.16 -10.68 -2.70
CA LEU A 332 -13.96 -10.61 -1.48
C LEU A 332 -13.85 -9.22 -0.83
N THR A 333 -14.88 -8.81 -0.08
CA THR A 333 -14.86 -7.61 0.76
C THR A 333 -14.60 -7.92 2.23
N ASN A 334 -14.38 -9.19 2.58
CA ASN A 334 -14.12 -9.63 3.95
C ASN A 334 -12.86 -10.51 3.99
N PRO A 335 -11.73 -10.00 4.47
CA PRO A 335 -10.47 -10.74 4.52
C PRO A 335 -10.51 -11.99 5.41
N THR A 336 -11.45 -12.08 6.36
CA THR A 336 -11.60 -13.29 7.18
C THR A 336 -12.13 -14.49 6.38
N LYS A 337 -12.50 -14.30 5.12
CA LYS A 337 -12.94 -15.35 4.20
C LYS A 337 -11.92 -15.67 3.13
N ASP A 338 -10.74 -15.09 3.20
CA ASP A 338 -9.64 -15.40 2.28
C ASP A 338 -9.32 -16.90 2.32
N ARG A 339 -9.23 -17.52 1.14
CA ARG A 339 -9.05 -18.97 1.02
C ARG A 339 -8.29 -19.35 -0.25
N TYR A 340 -7.35 -20.28 -0.10
CA TYR A 340 -6.56 -20.86 -1.16
C TYR A 340 -6.63 -22.38 -1.09
N MET A 341 -6.84 -23.05 -2.21
CA MET A 341 -6.86 -24.50 -2.32
C MET A 341 -6.01 -24.95 -3.51
N HIS A 342 -5.16 -25.94 -3.28
CA HIS A 342 -4.23 -26.43 -4.29
C HIS A 342 -4.61 -27.87 -4.65
N ILE A 343 -4.83 -28.12 -5.94
CA ILE A 343 -5.34 -29.37 -6.48
C ILE A 343 -4.29 -29.97 -7.42
N ASP A 344 -3.93 -31.22 -7.18
CA ASP A 344 -3.01 -32.00 -8.01
C ASP A 344 -3.53 -32.09 -9.45
N ARG A 345 -2.68 -31.74 -10.42
CA ARG A 345 -3.06 -31.69 -11.84
C ARG A 345 -3.33 -33.07 -12.46
N TYR A 346 -2.82 -34.14 -11.87
CA TYR A 346 -2.93 -35.51 -12.38
C TYR A 346 -4.02 -36.32 -11.67
N THR A 347 -4.04 -36.22 -10.35
CA THR A 347 -4.92 -37.06 -9.50
C THR A 347 -6.20 -36.33 -9.09
N GLY A 348 -6.25 -35.01 -9.21
CA GLY A 348 -7.35 -34.18 -8.74
C GLY A 348 -7.49 -34.13 -7.21
N ARG A 349 -6.49 -34.64 -6.46
CA ARG A 349 -6.51 -34.60 -4.99
C ARG A 349 -6.27 -33.16 -4.50
N LEU A 350 -6.95 -32.80 -3.42
CA LEU A 350 -6.69 -31.58 -2.69
C LEU A 350 -5.41 -31.75 -1.89
N LEU A 351 -4.32 -31.13 -2.35
CA LEU A 351 -3.01 -31.24 -1.72
C LEU A 351 -2.91 -30.36 -0.46
N ALA A 352 -3.39 -29.14 -0.54
CA ALA A 352 -3.32 -28.18 0.56
C ALA A 352 -4.47 -27.18 0.50
N GLU A 353 -4.87 -26.74 1.66
CA GLU A 353 -5.81 -25.63 1.84
C GLU A 353 -5.21 -24.63 2.84
N VAL A 354 -5.36 -23.35 2.54
CA VAL A 354 -4.99 -22.24 3.42
C VAL A 354 -6.14 -21.27 3.50
N SER A 355 -6.54 -20.94 4.73
CA SER A 355 -7.57 -19.94 5.02
C SER A 355 -7.01 -18.83 5.89
N PHE A 356 -7.76 -17.75 6.05
CA PHE A 356 -7.40 -16.68 6.99
C PHE A 356 -7.11 -17.20 8.41
N GLU A 357 -7.80 -18.26 8.85
CA GLU A 357 -7.60 -18.85 10.19
C GLU A 357 -6.18 -19.38 10.40
N ASP A 358 -5.53 -19.81 9.34
CA ASP A 358 -4.18 -20.38 9.35
C ASP A 358 -3.09 -19.32 9.42
N TYR A 359 -3.42 -18.06 9.17
CA TYR A 359 -2.44 -16.97 9.18
C TYR A 359 -1.89 -16.72 10.58
N ALA A 360 -0.60 -16.41 10.67
CA ALA A 360 0.01 -15.88 11.88
C ALA A 360 -0.64 -14.53 12.27
N PRO A 361 -0.60 -14.11 13.54
CA PRO A 361 -1.26 -12.88 13.99
C PRO A 361 -0.88 -11.63 13.19
N MET A 362 0.40 -11.48 12.81
CA MET A 362 0.85 -10.36 11.99
C MET A 362 0.28 -10.46 10.56
N ALA A 363 0.23 -11.65 9.99
CA ALA A 363 -0.36 -11.87 8.66
C ALA A 363 -1.87 -11.58 8.67
N LYS A 364 -2.61 -11.93 9.74
CA LYS A 364 -4.01 -11.54 9.96
C LYS A 364 -4.18 -10.02 10.02
N PHE A 365 -3.32 -9.35 10.80
CA PHE A 365 -3.30 -7.89 10.87
C PHE A 365 -3.05 -7.26 9.51
N MET A 366 -2.09 -7.79 8.75
CA MET A 366 -1.75 -7.27 7.42
C MET A 366 -2.87 -7.54 6.40
N ALA A 367 -3.51 -8.71 6.42
CA ALA A 367 -4.64 -9.00 5.51
C ALA A 367 -5.78 -7.98 5.68
N VAL A 368 -6.14 -7.65 6.94
CA VAL A 368 -7.14 -6.61 7.23
C VAL A 368 -6.61 -5.22 6.92
N GLY A 369 -5.37 -4.92 7.31
CA GLY A 369 -4.75 -3.61 7.14
C GLY A 369 -4.56 -3.23 5.67
N VAL A 370 -4.17 -4.19 4.83
CA VAL A 370 -4.01 -3.97 3.38
C VAL A 370 -5.38 -3.78 2.71
N ALA A 371 -6.37 -4.58 3.06
CA ALA A 371 -7.73 -4.41 2.54
C ALA A 371 -8.33 -3.02 2.92
N LEU A 372 -8.02 -2.52 4.14
CA LEU A 372 -8.34 -1.14 4.54
C LEU A 372 -7.58 -0.11 3.70
N HIS A 373 -6.28 -0.33 3.48
CA HIS A 373 -5.42 0.56 2.69
C HIS A 373 -5.91 0.69 1.24
N GLN A 374 -6.29 -0.41 0.61
CA GLN A 374 -6.78 -0.44 -0.77
C GLN A 374 -8.24 0.05 -0.90
N GLY A 375 -9.01 0.09 0.19
CA GLY A 375 -10.44 0.45 0.16
C GLY A 375 -11.36 -0.70 -0.23
N ASP A 376 -10.89 -1.95 -0.13
CA ASP A 376 -11.57 -3.15 -0.63
C ASP A 376 -12.58 -3.75 0.36
N LEU A 377 -12.76 -3.14 1.55
CA LEU A 377 -13.79 -3.55 2.51
C LEU A 377 -15.20 -2.99 2.18
N GLY A 378 -15.46 -2.68 0.92
CA GLY A 378 -16.72 -2.15 0.42
C GLY A 378 -16.78 -0.62 0.34
N LEU A 379 -17.92 -0.09 -0.12
CA LEU A 379 -18.08 1.33 -0.45
C LEU A 379 -17.73 2.30 0.66
N LEU A 380 -18.02 1.96 1.92
CA LEU A 380 -17.67 2.82 3.05
C LEU A 380 -16.16 2.96 3.20
N SER A 381 -15.43 1.85 3.06
CA SER A 381 -13.95 1.85 3.07
C SER A 381 -13.38 2.67 1.91
N ALA A 382 -13.92 2.51 0.70
CA ALA A 382 -13.51 3.28 -0.47
C ALA A 382 -13.69 4.79 -0.26
N TRP A 383 -14.85 5.25 0.23
CA TRP A 383 -15.09 6.65 0.55
C TRP A 383 -14.21 7.17 1.68
N ALA A 384 -13.95 6.35 2.70
CA ALA A 384 -13.01 6.72 3.78
C ALA A 384 -11.60 6.95 3.22
N ASN A 385 -11.15 6.13 2.28
CA ASN A 385 -9.85 6.28 1.63
C ASN A 385 -9.78 7.50 0.70
N VAL A 386 -10.87 7.82 -0.03
CA VAL A 386 -10.96 9.08 -0.78
C VAL A 386 -10.77 10.26 0.15
N LEU A 387 -11.51 10.31 1.25
CA LEU A 387 -11.40 11.39 2.25
C LEU A 387 -9.99 11.46 2.86
N PHE A 388 -9.41 10.32 3.18
CA PHE A 388 -8.04 10.22 3.71
C PHE A 388 -7.01 10.77 2.71
N CYS A 389 -7.04 10.35 1.44
CA CYS A 389 -6.12 10.85 0.42
C CYS A 389 -6.25 12.38 0.24
N LEU A 390 -7.48 12.90 0.22
CA LEU A 390 -7.71 14.35 0.17
C LEU A 390 -7.15 15.08 1.39
N ALA A 391 -7.27 14.48 2.58
CA ALA A 391 -6.67 15.02 3.80
C ALA A 391 -5.14 15.03 3.75
N VAL A 392 -4.50 13.99 3.20
CA VAL A 392 -3.03 13.95 2.99
C VAL A 392 -2.59 15.04 2.02
N VAL A 393 -3.27 15.20 0.88
CA VAL A 393 -3.00 16.30 -0.07
C VAL A 393 -3.15 17.65 0.63
N PHE A 394 -4.21 17.84 1.41
CA PHE A 394 -4.41 19.06 2.19
C PHE A 394 -3.27 19.30 3.18
N LEU A 395 -2.78 18.28 3.89
CA LEU A 395 -1.65 18.42 4.82
C LEU A 395 -0.37 18.83 4.08
N CYS A 396 -0.09 18.27 2.92
CA CYS A 396 1.04 18.67 2.08
C CYS A 396 0.93 20.12 1.62
N VAL A 397 -0.23 20.51 1.11
CA VAL A 397 -0.50 21.88 0.66
C VAL A 397 -0.42 22.88 1.82
N SER A 398 -1.10 22.61 2.94
CA SER A 398 -1.12 23.51 4.09
C SER A 398 0.26 23.69 4.72
N GLY A 399 1.07 22.63 4.80
CA GLY A 399 2.48 22.70 5.22
C GLY A 399 3.30 23.61 4.32
N THR A 400 3.18 23.47 3.01
CA THR A 400 3.85 24.28 2.00
C THR A 400 3.41 25.74 2.06
N VAL A 401 2.09 26.00 2.18
CA VAL A 401 1.54 27.36 2.31
C VAL A 401 2.03 28.05 3.59
N MET A 402 2.06 27.33 4.71
CA MET A 402 2.57 27.89 5.97
C MET A 402 4.05 28.24 5.89
N TRP A 403 4.86 27.42 5.23
CA TRP A 403 6.26 27.71 4.95
C TRP A 403 6.38 28.93 4.04
N TRP A 404 5.64 28.97 2.92
CA TRP A 404 5.66 30.11 1.99
C TRP A 404 5.29 31.43 2.66
N LYS A 405 4.19 31.46 3.43
CA LYS A 405 3.73 32.66 4.16
C LYS A 405 4.70 33.12 5.28
N ARG A 406 5.63 32.28 5.71
CA ARG A 406 6.65 32.64 6.69
C ARG A 406 7.87 33.32 6.06
N ARG A 407 8.10 33.12 4.78
CA ARG A 407 9.27 33.66 4.09
C ARG A 407 9.10 35.15 3.88
N PRO A 408 10.14 35.97 4.19
CA PRO A 408 10.18 37.39 3.76
C PRO A 408 10.14 37.46 2.23
N ALA A 409 9.57 38.56 1.72
CA ALA A 409 9.69 38.85 0.29
C ALA A 409 11.18 38.94 -0.07
N ASN A 410 11.58 38.33 -1.19
CA ASN A 410 12.97 38.26 -1.68
C ASN A 410 13.97 37.43 -0.82
N ALA A 411 13.51 36.52 0.04
CA ALA A 411 14.40 35.61 0.74
C ALA A 411 15.01 34.58 -0.23
N GLY A 412 16.28 34.75 -0.56
CA GLY A 412 17.08 33.76 -1.32
C GLY A 412 17.51 32.52 -0.51
N ARG A 413 16.83 32.24 0.62
CA ARG A 413 17.13 31.16 1.57
C ARG A 413 15.94 30.26 1.76
N LEU A 414 16.20 29.01 2.18
CA LEU A 414 15.15 28.04 2.50
C LEU A 414 14.30 28.44 3.72
N MET A 415 14.85 29.30 4.60
CA MET A 415 14.20 29.79 5.82
C MET A 415 13.76 28.65 6.75
N ALA A 416 14.67 27.70 6.98
CA ALA A 416 14.46 26.65 7.97
C ALA A 416 14.28 27.20 9.39
N PRO A 417 13.63 26.50 10.32
CA PRO A 417 13.59 26.87 11.72
C PRO A 417 15.01 26.99 12.30
N ARG A 418 15.24 27.99 13.17
CA ARG A 418 16.56 28.22 13.76
C ARG A 418 17.06 27.01 14.54
N ALA A 419 18.33 26.66 14.40
CA ALA A 419 18.96 25.67 15.25
C ALA A 419 19.08 26.16 16.69
N PRO A 420 18.73 25.35 17.71
CA PRO A 420 18.95 25.74 19.10
C PRO A 420 20.46 25.79 19.41
N ALA A 421 20.90 26.73 20.24
CA ALA A 421 22.31 26.93 20.56
C ALA A 421 22.99 25.69 21.20
N ASN A 422 22.21 24.90 21.95
CA ASN A 422 22.70 23.73 22.69
C ASN A 422 22.23 22.40 22.09
N ALA A 423 21.95 22.33 20.79
CA ALA A 423 21.46 21.12 20.13
C ALA A 423 22.41 19.90 20.28
N ALA A 424 23.72 20.15 20.38
CA ALA A 424 24.74 19.10 20.54
C ALA A 424 24.66 18.32 21.87
N LEU A 425 24.00 18.87 22.88
CA LEU A 425 23.87 18.21 24.19
C LEU A 425 22.58 17.42 24.38
N TRP A 426 21.80 17.27 23.33
CA TRP A 426 20.47 16.70 23.45
C TRP A 426 20.45 15.17 23.32
N LYS A 427 20.64 14.48 24.45
CA LYS A 427 20.67 12.99 24.53
C LYS A 427 19.33 12.34 24.13
N THR A 428 18.18 12.90 24.53
CA THR A 428 16.87 12.34 24.23
C THR A 428 16.60 12.29 22.73
N GLY A 429 17.02 13.32 21.99
CA GLY A 429 16.87 13.32 20.55
C GLY A 429 17.73 12.30 19.83
N ALA A 430 18.93 12.09 20.32
CA ALA A 430 19.79 11.02 19.79
C ALA A 430 19.13 9.63 20.00
N VAL A 431 18.49 9.40 21.15
CA VAL A 431 17.77 8.15 21.42
C VAL A 431 16.56 8.01 20.47
N VAL A 432 15.75 9.08 20.29
CA VAL A 432 14.61 9.04 19.36
C VAL A 432 15.07 8.76 17.93
N MET A 433 16.15 9.43 17.50
CA MET A 433 16.74 9.22 16.17
C MET A 433 17.27 7.78 16.01
N LEU A 434 17.90 7.23 17.03
CA LEU A 434 18.38 5.85 17.02
C LEU A 434 17.20 4.86 16.91
N VAL A 435 16.13 5.07 17.67
CA VAL A 435 14.92 4.22 17.60
C VAL A 435 14.29 4.27 16.20
N VAL A 436 14.16 5.48 15.61
CA VAL A 436 13.66 5.62 14.23
C VAL A 436 14.60 4.95 13.23
N ALA A 437 15.92 5.10 13.39
CA ALA A 437 16.90 4.50 12.49
C ALA A 437 16.91 2.95 12.57
N LEU A 438 16.71 2.39 13.76
CA LEU A 438 16.58 0.94 13.94
C LEU A 438 15.26 0.41 13.40
N ALA A 439 14.17 1.15 13.60
CA ALA A 439 12.84 0.76 13.09
C ALA A 439 12.72 0.91 11.56
N PHE A 440 13.41 1.90 10.96
CA PHE A 440 13.37 2.22 9.52
C PHE A 440 14.80 2.36 8.97
N PRO A 441 15.47 1.26 8.64
CA PRO A 441 16.92 1.24 8.32
C PRO A 441 17.33 2.20 7.21
N LEU A 442 16.58 2.29 6.12
CA LEU A 442 16.89 3.21 5.02
C LEU A 442 16.77 4.68 5.44
N SER A 443 15.70 5.02 6.17
CA SER A 443 15.54 6.39 6.69
C SER A 443 16.63 6.72 7.71
N GLY A 444 17.03 5.76 8.52
CA GLY A 444 18.16 5.89 9.44
C GLY A 444 19.49 6.14 8.71
N ALA A 445 19.75 5.39 7.64
CA ALA A 445 20.95 5.58 6.81
C ALA A 445 20.96 6.96 6.15
N VAL A 446 19.82 7.45 5.64
CA VAL A 446 19.71 8.82 5.09
C VAL A 446 19.94 9.87 6.17
N LEU A 447 19.33 9.74 7.35
CA LEU A 447 19.54 10.69 8.45
C LEU A 447 21.01 10.73 8.89
N LEU A 448 21.67 9.57 9.01
CA LEU A 448 23.09 9.48 9.32
C LEU A 448 23.94 10.13 8.22
N SER A 449 23.63 9.87 6.94
CA SER A 449 24.33 10.47 5.80
C SER A 449 24.20 12.00 5.81
N VAL A 450 23.00 12.53 6.09
CA VAL A 450 22.75 13.99 6.22
C VAL A 450 23.58 14.59 7.36
N LEU A 451 23.65 13.91 8.52
CA LEU A 451 24.45 14.37 9.66
C LEU A 451 25.97 14.37 9.35
N LEU A 452 26.45 13.34 8.66
CA LEU A 452 27.84 13.26 8.22
C LEU A 452 28.17 14.36 7.19
N LEU A 453 27.28 14.57 6.21
CA LEU A 453 27.45 15.62 5.21
C LEU A 453 27.41 17.02 5.85
N ASP A 454 26.50 17.28 6.80
CA ASP A 454 26.46 18.56 7.53
C ASP A 454 27.76 18.77 8.34
N GLY A 455 28.22 17.76 9.07
CA GLY A 455 29.42 17.83 9.87
C GLY A 455 30.73 17.93 9.07
N LEU A 456 30.86 17.18 7.99
CA LEU A 456 32.12 17.07 7.25
C LEU A 456 32.23 18.06 6.07
N LEU A 457 31.12 18.30 5.37
CA LEU A 457 31.11 19.08 4.12
C LEU A 457 30.48 20.48 4.32
N LEU A 458 29.25 20.56 4.80
CA LEU A 458 28.54 21.83 4.92
C LEU A 458 29.13 22.74 5.98
N SER A 459 29.77 22.19 7.01
CA SER A 459 30.53 22.99 8.00
C SER A 459 31.68 23.74 7.36
N ARG A 460 32.24 23.23 6.24
CA ARG A 460 33.34 23.85 5.48
C ARG A 460 32.88 24.76 4.36
N LEU A 461 31.57 24.81 4.05
CA LEU A 461 30.97 25.59 2.98
C LEU A 461 29.91 26.58 3.52
N PRO A 462 30.32 27.69 4.17
CA PRO A 462 29.43 28.60 4.87
C PRO A 462 28.38 29.24 3.96
N ALA A 463 28.69 29.52 2.70
CA ALA A 463 27.76 30.09 1.74
C ALA A 463 26.60 29.11 1.40
N LEU A 464 26.90 27.81 1.26
CA LEU A 464 25.89 26.80 1.03
C LEU A 464 25.04 26.56 2.28
N LYS A 465 25.67 26.51 3.45
CA LYS A 465 24.98 26.38 4.75
C LYS A 465 24.00 27.55 5.00
N GLN A 466 24.36 28.76 4.62
CA GLN A 466 23.47 29.95 4.72
C GLN A 466 22.26 29.86 3.78
N ARG A 467 22.39 29.25 2.58
CA ARG A 467 21.25 29.06 1.65
C ARG A 467 20.28 28.00 2.14
N LEU A 468 20.78 26.97 2.81
CA LEU A 468 19.99 25.85 3.35
C LEU A 468 19.41 26.14 4.75
N SER A 469 19.81 27.21 5.40
CA SER A 469 19.35 27.58 6.76
C SER A 469 18.22 28.65 6.79
#